data_3290fd0455ee9a08445e47c51b6285c5
#
_entry.id   3290fd0455ee9a08445e47c51b6285c5
#
_cell.length_a   1.000
_cell.length_b   1.000
_cell.length_c   1.000
_cell.angle_alpha   90.00
_cell.angle_beta   90.00
_cell.angle_gamma   90.00
#
_symmetry.space_group_name_H-M   'P 1'
#
loop_
_entity.id
_entity.type
_entity.pdbx_description
1 polymer ?
#
loop_
_entity_poly.entity_id
_entity_poly.type
_entity_poly.pdbx_seq_one_letter_code
_entity_poly.pdbx_strand_id
1 'polypeptide(L)' 'MAKEELLEFPGTVSELLPNATFREKLENDHEIIAHTAGKMRKNRIRVLAGDKVLVEMTPYDLTKGRITYRFK' A
#
# COMPACT_ATOMS: atom_id res chain seq x y z
N MET A 1 -27.14 2.75 -3.47
CA MET A 1 -26.11 2.08 -2.78
C MET A 1 -24.79 2.82 -2.81
N ALA A 2 -24.26 3.05 -1.68
CA ALA A 2 -23.03 3.82 -1.61
C ALA A 2 -21.85 2.96 -1.99
N LYS A 3 -20.99 3.47 -2.83
CA LYS A 3 -19.73 2.84 -3.07
C LYS A 3 -18.80 3.18 -1.94
N GLU A 4 -17.98 2.24 -1.57
CA GLU A 4 -16.90 2.55 -0.66
C GLU A 4 -15.99 3.55 -1.31
N GLU A 5 -15.73 4.62 -0.62
CA GLU A 5 -14.72 5.54 -1.07
C GLU A 5 -13.38 5.04 -0.64
N LEU A 6 -12.47 4.93 -1.59
CA LEU A 6 -11.12 4.54 -1.29
C LEU A 6 -10.24 5.77 -1.28
N LEU A 7 -9.43 5.87 -0.25
CA LEU A 7 -8.50 6.97 -0.12
C LEU A 7 -7.13 6.50 -0.58
N GLU A 8 -6.48 7.32 -1.39
CA GLU A 8 -5.17 6.98 -1.89
C GLU A 8 -4.15 7.91 -1.28
N PHE A 9 -3.08 7.33 -0.77
CA PHE A 9 -2.01 8.10 -0.13
C PHE A 9 -0.67 7.63 -0.65
N PRO A 10 0.26 8.54 -0.89
CA PRO A 10 1.63 8.13 -1.16
C PRO A 10 2.30 7.67 0.14
N GLY A 11 3.13 6.67 0.03
CA GLY A 11 3.86 6.17 1.17
C GLY A 11 5.17 5.57 0.73
N THR A 12 6.03 5.27 1.70
CA THR A 12 7.32 4.64 1.45
C THR A 12 7.36 3.31 2.18
N VAL A 13 7.77 2.28 1.46
CA VAL A 13 7.91 0.96 2.05
C VAL A 13 9.10 0.99 3.00
N SER A 14 8.84 0.71 4.28
CA SER A 14 9.91 0.73 5.27
C SER A 14 10.44 -0.67 5.56
N GLU A 15 9.65 -1.70 5.34
CA GLU A 15 10.07 -3.05 5.65
C GLU A 15 9.28 -4.06 4.83
N LEU A 16 9.95 -5.12 4.40
CA LEU A 16 9.28 -6.22 3.72
C LEU A 16 8.89 -7.26 4.75
N LEU A 17 7.63 -7.66 4.72
CA LEU A 17 7.11 -8.66 5.63
C LEU A 17 6.77 -9.92 4.84
N PRO A 18 6.57 -11.06 5.52
CA PRO A 18 6.20 -12.28 4.82
C PRO A 18 4.80 -12.17 4.21
N ASN A 19 4.51 -13.11 3.30
CA ASN A 19 3.19 -13.25 2.67
C ASN A 19 2.81 -12.05 1.82
N ALA A 20 3.80 -11.46 1.14
CA ALA A 20 3.58 -10.34 0.23
C ALA A 20 2.94 -9.14 0.92
N THR A 21 3.28 -8.94 2.18
CA THR A 21 2.86 -7.77 2.91
C THR A 21 4.05 -6.86 3.15
N PHE A 22 3.75 -5.60 3.43
CA PHE A 22 4.78 -4.57 3.57
C PHE A 22 4.39 -3.62 4.68
N ARG A 23 5.38 -3.16 5.41
CA ARG A 23 5.16 -2.07 6.35
C ARG A 23 5.48 -0.78 5.63
N GLU A 24 4.53 0.14 5.66
CA GLU A 24 4.68 1.39 4.94
C GLU A 24 4.48 2.56 5.87
N LYS A 25 5.23 3.61 5.59
CA LYS A 25 5.12 4.84 6.33
C LYS A 25 4.54 5.90 5.42
N LEU A 26 3.42 6.46 5.82
CA LEU A 26 2.78 7.53 5.08
C LEU A 26 3.41 8.87 5.43
N GLU A 27 3.04 9.90 4.70
CA GLU A 27 3.66 11.20 4.85
C GLU A 27 3.50 11.80 6.24
N ASN A 28 2.42 11.43 6.92
CA ASN A 28 2.17 11.95 8.26
C ASN A 28 2.75 11.05 9.35
N ASP A 29 3.73 10.24 9.00
CA ASP A 29 4.37 9.29 9.91
C ASP A 29 3.46 8.19 10.39
N HIS A 30 2.31 8.04 9.76
CA HIS A 30 1.39 6.96 10.09
C HIS A 30 1.89 5.67 9.43
N GLU A 31 2.04 4.63 10.21
CA GLU A 31 2.49 3.34 9.68
C GLU A 31 1.31 2.42 9.47
N ILE A 32 1.32 1.74 8.34
CA ILE A 32 0.26 0.78 8.01
C ILE A 32 0.90 -0.50 7.51
N ILE A 33 0.10 -1.56 7.50
CA ILE A 33 0.47 -2.81 6.87
C ILE A 33 -0.27 -2.87 5.54
N ALA A 34 0.46 -3.08 4.46
CA ALA A 34 -0.12 -3.09 3.12
C ALA A 34 0.24 -4.37 2.40
N HIS A 35 -0.58 -4.74 1.44
CA HIS A 35 -0.28 -5.87 0.57
C HIS A 35 -0.43 -5.40 -0.87
N THR A 36 0.17 -6.15 -1.79
CA THR A 36 0.10 -5.76 -3.19
C THR A 36 -1.26 -6.08 -3.77
N ALA A 37 -1.73 -5.19 -4.64
CA ALA A 37 -2.97 -5.43 -5.36
C ALA A 37 -2.77 -6.61 -6.32
N GLY A 38 -3.88 -7.25 -6.67
CA GLY A 38 -3.82 -8.41 -7.55
C GLY A 38 -3.16 -8.12 -8.88
N LYS A 39 -3.43 -6.94 -9.46
CA LYS A 39 -2.84 -6.63 -10.76
C LYS A 39 -1.34 -6.40 -10.65
N MET A 40 -0.82 -5.96 -9.51
CA MET A 40 0.62 -5.83 -9.35
C MET A 40 1.28 -7.20 -9.28
N ARG A 41 0.62 -8.15 -8.61
CA ARG A 41 1.14 -9.52 -8.58
C ARG A 41 1.11 -10.14 -9.96
N LYS A 42 0.03 -9.91 -10.69
CA LYS A 42 -0.13 -10.45 -12.02
C LYS A 42 0.94 -9.91 -12.96
N ASN A 43 1.28 -8.64 -12.80
CA ASN A 43 2.30 -8.02 -13.64
C ASN A 43 3.70 -8.19 -13.08
N ARG A 44 3.85 -8.92 -11.98
CA ARG A 44 5.13 -9.21 -11.35
C ARG A 44 5.90 -7.96 -10.99
N ILE A 45 5.19 -6.95 -10.56
CA ILE A 45 5.82 -5.73 -10.11
C ILE A 45 6.40 -5.99 -8.72
N ARG A 46 7.71 -5.80 -8.60
CA ARG A 46 8.39 -6.05 -7.34
C ARG A 46 8.47 -4.77 -6.53
N VAL A 47 8.15 -4.87 -5.26
CA VAL A 47 8.22 -3.75 -4.33
C VAL A 47 9.33 -4.04 -3.33
N LEU A 48 10.20 -3.07 -3.15
CA LEU A 48 11.36 -3.20 -2.26
C LEU A 48 11.31 -2.13 -1.19
N ALA A 49 12.03 -2.38 -0.09
CA ALA A 49 12.14 -1.38 0.97
C ALA A 49 12.75 -0.10 0.39
N GLY A 50 12.17 1.03 0.74
CA GLY A 50 12.60 2.31 0.23
C GLY A 50 11.82 2.77 -0.99
N ASP A 51 11.03 1.91 -1.60
CA ASP A 51 10.23 2.28 -2.77
C ASP A 51 9.07 3.17 -2.35
N LYS A 52 8.76 4.12 -3.21
CA LYS A 52 7.55 4.92 -3.03
C LYS A 52 6.42 4.27 -3.77
N VAL A 53 5.29 4.17 -3.10
CA VAL A 53 4.12 3.50 -3.64
C VAL A 53 2.87 4.29 -3.32
N LEU A 54 1.82 4.03 -4.09
CA LEU A 54 0.52 4.58 -3.82
C LEU A 54 -0.29 3.51 -3.10
N VAL A 55 -0.85 3.86 -1.96
CA VAL A 55 -1.59 2.94 -1.11
C VAL A 55 -3.05 3.34 -1.11
N GLU A 56 -3.91 2.35 -1.27
CA GLU A 56 -5.35 2.54 -1.25
C GLU A 56 -5.89 2.00 0.05
N MET A 57 -6.67 2.83 0.75
CA MET A 57 -7.23 2.44 2.03
C MET A 57 -8.68 2.84 2.10
N THR A 58 -9.46 2.12 2.92
CA THR A 58 -10.85 2.53 3.17
C THR A 58 -10.88 3.45 4.38
N PRO A 59 -11.86 4.37 4.46
CA PRO A 59 -11.95 5.21 5.65
C PRO A 59 -12.33 4.44 6.91
N TYR A 60 -12.78 3.20 6.74
CA TYR A 60 -13.17 2.38 7.89
C TYR A 60 -11.99 1.68 8.54
N ASP A 61 -10.88 1.56 7.84
CA ASP A 61 -9.71 0.89 8.39
C ASP A 61 -8.46 1.55 7.85
N LEU A 62 -7.91 2.46 8.62
CA LEU A 62 -6.72 3.19 8.21
C LEU A 62 -5.43 2.52 8.71
N THR A 63 -5.53 1.27 9.17
CA THR A 63 -4.34 0.54 9.59
C THR A 63 -3.85 -0.42 8.55
N LYS A 64 -4.66 -0.70 7.53
CA LYS A 64 -4.32 -1.62 6.46
C LYS A 64 -4.57 -0.97 5.13
N GLY A 65 -3.77 -1.33 4.16
CA GLY A 65 -3.92 -0.77 2.84
C GLY A 65 -3.52 -1.75 1.77
N ARG A 66 -3.66 -1.30 0.52
CA ARG A 66 -3.31 -2.10 -0.63
C ARG A 66 -2.47 -1.23 -1.55
N ILE A 67 -1.32 -1.77 -1.96
CA ILE A 67 -0.46 -1.07 -2.89
C ILE A 67 -1.03 -1.22 -4.28
N THR A 68 -1.37 -0.10 -4.91
CA THR A 68 -1.96 -0.12 -6.24
C THR A 68 -1.01 0.38 -7.30
N TYR A 69 0.05 1.06 -6.92
CA TYR A 69 0.96 1.63 -7.90
C TYR A 69 2.31 1.85 -7.23
N ARG A 70 3.37 1.61 -7.99
CA ARG A 70 4.72 1.85 -7.51
C ARG A 70 5.31 2.98 -8.32
N PHE A 71 5.71 4.03 -7.63
CA PHE A 71 6.42 5.13 -8.27
C PHE A 71 7.85 4.70 -8.54
N LYS A 72 8.36 5.18 -9.61
CA LYS A 72 9.70 4.83 -9.94
C LYS A 72 10.74 5.56 -9.14
#